data_7d01f45173669686a93ac5e5672e48cc
#
_entry.id   7d01f45173669686a93ac5e5672e48cc
#
_cell.length_a   1.000
_cell.length_b   1.000
_cell.length_c   1.000
_cell.angle_alpha   90.00
_cell.angle_beta   90.00
_cell.angle_gamma   90.00
#
_symmetry.space_group_name_H-M   'P 1'
#
loop_
_entity.id
_entity.type
_entity.pdbx_description
1 polymer ?
#
loop_
_entity_poly.entity_id
_entity_poly.type
_entity_poly.pdbx_seq_one_letter_code
_entity_poly.pdbx_strand_id
1 'polypeptide(L)'
;MIADKTKSQKVAEILLSINAVKLQPSNFFTWSSGKKSPIYCDNRLLLSHVTERNLIINNLCELTKEKFHSIDYIAGVATGAIAHGIMLAEELQLPFIYVRSQPKGHGRENQIEGKLIKNSNVLVIEDLISTGK
;
A
#
# COMPACT_ATOMS: atom_id res chain seq x y z
N MET A 1 9.69 9.65 6.36
CA MET A 1 9.89 10.96 5.68
C MET A 1 8.67 11.24 4.82
N ILE A 2 8.06 12.43 4.92
CA ILE A 2 6.94 12.84 4.07
C ILE A 2 7.54 13.41 2.79
N ALA A 3 7.20 12.82 1.63
CA ALA A 3 7.77 13.21 0.34
C ALA A 3 7.24 14.58 -0.13
N ASP A 4 5.95 14.85 0.09
CA ASP A 4 5.27 16.10 -0.23
C ASP A 4 4.24 16.42 0.86
N LYS A 5 4.41 17.55 1.54
CA LYS A 5 3.55 17.93 2.67
C LYS A 5 2.12 18.24 2.23
N THR A 6 1.95 18.91 1.10
CA THR A 6 0.63 19.29 0.58
C THR A 6 -0.16 18.06 0.12
N LYS A 7 0.48 17.16 -0.63
CA LYS A 7 -0.13 15.90 -1.05
C LYS A 7 -0.47 15.01 0.13
N SER A 8 0.42 14.89 1.13
CA SER A 8 0.17 14.08 2.31
C SER A 8 -0.98 14.61 3.16
N GLN A 9 -1.13 15.94 3.29
CA GLN A 9 -2.28 16.54 3.96
C GLN A 9 -3.58 16.19 3.22
N LYS A 10 -3.61 16.34 1.90
CA LYS A 10 -4.78 15.99 1.07
C LYS A 10 -5.17 14.52 1.20
N VAL A 11 -4.19 13.62 1.21
CA VAL A 11 -4.42 12.19 1.44
C VAL A 11 -5.01 11.95 2.83
N ALA A 12 -4.50 12.60 3.88
CA ALA A 12 -5.03 12.47 5.24
C ALA A 12 -6.50 12.96 5.34
N GLU A 13 -6.82 14.09 4.70
CA GLU A 13 -8.20 14.61 4.62
C GLU A 13 -9.14 13.62 3.92
N ILE A 14 -8.71 13.01 2.83
CA ILE A 14 -9.45 11.96 2.11
C ILE A 14 -9.71 10.77 3.03
N LEU A 15 -8.68 10.23 3.67
CA LEU A 15 -8.80 9.06 4.55
C LEU A 15 -9.74 9.31 5.74
N LEU A 16 -9.74 10.54 6.27
CA LEU A 16 -10.68 10.95 7.31
C LEU A 16 -12.12 11.05 6.75
N SER A 17 -12.32 11.65 5.59
CA SER A 17 -13.65 11.88 4.99
C SER A 17 -14.39 10.58 4.66
N ILE A 18 -13.65 9.53 4.24
CA ILE A 18 -14.22 8.20 3.95
C ILE A 18 -14.22 7.27 5.16
N ASN A 19 -13.88 7.77 6.36
CA ASN A 19 -13.74 6.98 7.59
C ASN A 19 -12.70 5.84 7.52
N ALA A 20 -11.72 5.92 6.63
CA ALA A 20 -10.59 5.01 6.59
C ALA A 20 -9.67 5.22 7.79
N VAL A 21 -9.57 6.45 8.29
CA VAL A 21 -8.92 6.79 9.56
C VAL A 21 -9.98 7.14 10.59
N LYS A 22 -9.91 6.49 11.75
CA LYS A 22 -10.78 6.72 12.91
C LYS A 22 -9.96 7.17 14.10
N LEU A 23 -10.48 8.16 14.83
CA LEU A 23 -9.87 8.72 16.03
C LEU A 23 -10.75 8.42 17.24
N GLN A 24 -10.20 7.79 18.29
CA GLN A 24 -10.87 7.52 19.57
C GLN A 24 -9.95 7.86 20.74
N PRO A 25 -9.91 9.13 21.18
CA PRO A 25 -8.99 9.58 22.23
C PRO A 25 -9.22 8.95 23.61
N SER A 26 -10.45 8.53 23.89
CA SER A 26 -10.84 8.00 25.22
C SER A 26 -10.98 6.49 25.27
N ASN A 27 -11.17 5.81 24.12
CA ASN A 27 -11.33 4.35 24.05
C ASN A 27 -10.45 3.79 22.94
N PHE A 28 -9.22 3.45 23.27
CA PHE A 28 -8.19 3.07 22.31
C PHE A 28 -8.54 1.78 21.57
N PHE A 29 -8.26 1.79 20.27
CA PHE A 29 -8.25 0.58 19.45
C PHE A 29 -7.11 -0.35 19.88
N THR A 30 -7.33 -1.65 19.80
CA THR A 30 -6.26 -2.65 19.93
C THR A 30 -5.93 -3.17 18.52
N TRP A 31 -4.72 -2.89 18.05
CA TRP A 31 -4.25 -3.38 16.75
C TRP A 31 -3.95 -4.89 16.80
N SER A 32 -3.83 -5.53 15.65
CA SER A 32 -3.47 -6.95 15.54
C SER A 32 -2.12 -7.30 16.19
N SER A 33 -1.24 -6.31 16.32
CA SER A 33 0.03 -6.41 17.07
C SER A 33 -0.16 -6.41 18.61
N GLY A 34 -1.38 -6.25 19.12
CA GLY A 34 -1.70 -6.05 20.54
C GLY A 34 -1.48 -4.62 21.04
N LYS A 35 -0.96 -3.72 20.22
CA LYS A 35 -0.68 -2.33 20.58
C LYS A 35 -1.98 -1.52 20.68
N LYS A 36 -2.12 -0.75 21.76
CA LYS A 36 -3.24 0.20 21.91
C LYS A 36 -2.91 1.54 21.25
N SER A 37 -3.87 2.08 20.50
CA SER A 37 -3.71 3.35 19.78
C SER A 37 -5.02 4.11 19.73
N PRO A 38 -5.01 5.46 19.86
CA PRO A 38 -6.19 6.29 19.62
C PRO A 38 -6.55 6.38 18.13
N ILE A 39 -5.71 5.83 17.23
CA ILE A 39 -5.90 5.87 15.78
C ILE A 39 -6.07 4.44 15.25
N TYR A 40 -7.05 4.26 14.38
CA TYR A 40 -7.22 3.07 13.54
C TYR A 40 -7.26 3.48 12.07
N CYS A 41 -6.51 2.78 11.23
CA CYS A 41 -6.45 3.04 9.80
C CYS A 41 -6.77 1.75 9.02
N ASP A 42 -7.69 1.86 8.05
CA ASP A 42 -8.02 0.80 7.09
C ASP A 42 -8.03 1.39 5.67
N ASN A 43 -6.89 1.38 5.02
CA ASN A 43 -6.73 1.94 3.68
C ASN A 43 -7.47 1.14 2.60
N ARG A 44 -7.93 -0.09 2.90
CA ARG A 44 -8.72 -0.91 1.98
C ARG A 44 -10.09 -0.30 1.68
N LEU A 45 -10.61 0.59 2.55
CA LEU A 45 -11.84 1.33 2.29
C LEU A 45 -11.74 2.20 1.02
N LEU A 46 -10.54 2.67 0.66
CA LEU A 46 -10.30 3.39 -0.60
C LEU A 46 -10.74 2.61 -1.84
N LEU A 47 -10.71 1.29 -1.79
CA LEU A 47 -11.05 0.45 -2.95
C LEU A 47 -12.47 0.68 -3.44
N SER A 48 -13.38 1.07 -2.56
CA SER A 48 -14.79 1.36 -2.87
C SER A 48 -15.05 2.83 -3.24
N HIS A 49 -14.05 3.72 -3.08
CA HIS A 49 -14.16 5.16 -3.35
C HIS A 49 -13.36 5.52 -4.60
N VAL A 50 -14.01 5.45 -5.77
CA VAL A 50 -13.32 5.51 -7.08
C VAL A 50 -12.55 6.82 -7.27
N THR A 51 -13.14 7.95 -6.95
CA THR A 51 -12.52 9.28 -7.12
C THR A 51 -11.28 9.42 -6.22
N GLU A 52 -11.42 9.11 -4.94
CA GLU A 52 -10.39 9.20 -3.93
C GLU A 52 -9.25 8.21 -4.21
N ARG A 53 -9.61 6.99 -4.56
CA ARG A 53 -8.66 5.95 -4.97
C ARG A 53 -7.81 6.40 -6.16
N ASN A 54 -8.44 6.91 -7.22
CA ASN A 54 -7.74 7.36 -8.41
C ASN A 54 -6.79 8.54 -8.09
N LEU A 55 -7.21 9.48 -7.25
CA LEU A 55 -6.34 10.58 -6.81
C LEU A 55 -5.10 10.06 -6.08
N ILE A 56 -5.25 9.07 -5.20
CA ILE A 56 -4.11 8.47 -4.48
C ILE A 56 -3.19 7.70 -5.42
N ILE A 57 -3.74 6.93 -6.36
CA ILE A 57 -2.92 6.22 -7.36
C ILE A 57 -2.16 7.21 -8.24
N ASN A 58 -2.78 8.29 -8.70
CA ASN A 58 -2.10 9.34 -9.47
C ASN A 58 -0.94 9.96 -8.67
N ASN A 59 -1.16 10.29 -7.38
CA ASN A 59 -0.11 10.81 -6.51
C ASN A 59 1.05 9.81 -6.33
N LEU A 60 0.75 8.52 -6.17
CA LEU A 60 1.77 7.47 -6.11
C LEU A 60 2.53 7.34 -7.43
N CYS A 61 1.84 7.45 -8.56
CA CYS A 61 2.45 7.40 -9.89
C CYS A 61 3.42 8.57 -10.10
N GLU A 62 3.01 9.79 -9.76
CA GLU A 62 3.88 10.97 -9.83
C GLU A 62 5.10 10.84 -8.92
N LEU A 63 4.90 10.41 -7.67
CA LEU A 63 5.97 10.19 -6.70
C LEU A 63 6.95 9.11 -7.19
N THR A 64 6.40 8.04 -7.78
CA THR A 64 7.22 6.95 -8.33
C THR A 64 8.11 7.46 -9.47
N LYS A 65 7.55 8.20 -10.41
CA LYS A 65 8.31 8.79 -11.53
C LYS A 65 9.36 9.78 -11.08
N GLU A 66 9.09 10.53 -9.99
CA GLU A 66 10.02 11.52 -9.44
C GLU A 66 11.18 10.88 -8.68
N LYS A 67 10.91 9.86 -7.87
CA LYS A 67 11.88 9.33 -6.89
C LYS A 67 12.59 8.06 -7.31
N PHE A 68 12.00 7.30 -8.21
CA PHE A 68 12.52 5.97 -8.58
C PHE A 68 12.73 5.88 -10.08
N HIS A 69 13.93 5.43 -10.46
CA HIS A 69 14.31 5.24 -11.85
C HIS A 69 14.57 3.75 -12.12
N SER A 70 14.36 3.33 -13.36
CA SER A 70 14.67 1.97 -13.81
C SER A 70 13.94 0.89 -13.01
N ILE A 71 12.63 1.07 -12.75
CA ILE A 71 11.79 0.05 -12.12
C ILE A 71 11.36 -0.95 -13.18
N ASP A 72 11.55 -2.25 -12.89
CA ASP A 72 11.15 -3.36 -13.77
C ASP A 72 9.82 -3.99 -13.32
N TYR A 73 9.51 -3.95 -12.02
CA TYR A 73 8.32 -4.56 -11.42
C TYR A 73 7.74 -3.71 -10.31
N ILE A 74 6.43 -3.79 -10.15
CA ILE A 74 5.73 -3.37 -8.93
C ILE A 74 5.38 -4.61 -8.11
N ALA A 75 5.64 -4.58 -6.80
CA ALA A 75 5.28 -5.64 -5.87
C ALA A 75 4.36 -5.12 -4.78
N GLY A 76 3.15 -5.68 -4.66
CA GLY A 76 2.24 -5.38 -3.54
C GLY A 76 2.48 -6.31 -2.35
N VAL A 77 2.50 -5.78 -1.13
CA VAL A 77 2.52 -6.63 0.07
C VAL A 77 1.11 -7.14 0.37
N ALA A 78 0.98 -8.46 0.43
CA ALA A 78 -0.31 -9.08 0.73
C ALA A 78 -0.73 -8.83 2.19
N THR A 79 -2.00 -8.49 2.43
CA THR A 79 -3.10 -8.48 1.48
C THR A 79 -3.47 -7.05 1.06
N GLY A 80 -3.26 -6.06 1.92
CA GLY A 80 -3.78 -4.71 1.78
C GLY A 80 -3.26 -3.97 0.54
N ALA A 81 -1.98 -4.14 0.23
CA ALA A 81 -1.36 -3.43 -0.88
C ALA A 81 -1.48 -4.12 -2.25
N ILE A 82 -2.08 -5.31 -2.35
CA ILE A 82 -2.25 -5.99 -3.65
C ILE A 82 -3.03 -5.10 -4.62
N ALA A 83 -4.21 -4.62 -4.20
CA ALA A 83 -5.07 -3.84 -5.07
C ALA A 83 -4.45 -2.47 -5.44
N HIS A 84 -3.84 -1.79 -4.49
CA HIS A 84 -3.14 -0.52 -4.74
C HIS A 84 -1.92 -0.73 -5.66
N GLY A 85 -1.18 -1.81 -5.44
CA GLY A 85 -0.01 -2.15 -6.25
C GLY A 85 -0.36 -2.48 -7.69
N ILE A 86 -1.43 -3.27 -7.95
CA ILE A 86 -1.83 -3.60 -9.32
C ILE A 86 -2.34 -2.35 -10.07
N MET A 87 -3.08 -1.46 -9.40
CA MET A 87 -3.52 -0.21 -10.02
C MET A 87 -2.34 0.70 -10.38
N LEU A 88 -1.33 0.80 -9.52
CA LEU A 88 -0.12 1.55 -9.80
C LEU A 88 0.67 0.92 -10.95
N ALA A 89 0.79 -0.41 -10.99
CA ALA A 89 1.47 -1.13 -12.06
C ALA A 89 0.78 -0.90 -13.41
N GLU A 90 -0.55 -0.88 -13.44
CA GLU A 90 -1.34 -0.58 -14.64
C GLU A 90 -1.07 0.85 -15.15
N GLU A 91 -1.10 1.86 -14.26
CA GLU A 91 -0.80 3.25 -14.63
C GLU A 91 0.65 3.46 -15.13
N LEU A 92 1.58 2.67 -14.60
CA LEU A 92 3.00 2.72 -15.01
C LEU A 92 3.32 1.78 -16.17
N GLN A 93 2.37 0.94 -16.60
CA GLN A 93 2.52 -0.11 -17.61
C GLN A 93 3.70 -1.06 -17.27
N LEU A 94 3.79 -1.44 -15.98
CA LEU A 94 4.82 -2.34 -15.46
C LEU A 94 4.22 -3.69 -15.04
N PRO A 95 5.00 -4.77 -15.13
CA PRO A 95 4.62 -6.08 -14.56
C PRO A 95 4.35 -5.98 -13.05
N PHE A 96 3.37 -6.76 -12.59
CA PHE A 96 2.99 -6.84 -11.18
C PHE A 96 3.25 -8.22 -10.59
N ILE A 97 3.72 -8.23 -9.35
CA ILE A 97 3.81 -9.40 -8.47
C ILE A 97 3.27 -9.02 -7.10
N TYR A 98 2.99 -10.00 -6.23
CA TYR A 98 2.75 -9.69 -4.83
C TYR A 98 3.48 -10.63 -3.88
N VAL A 99 3.77 -10.14 -2.68
CA VAL A 99 4.53 -10.86 -1.66
C VAL A 99 3.62 -11.22 -0.50
N ARG A 100 3.62 -12.48 -0.11
CA ARG A 100 2.84 -12.99 1.02
C ARG A 100 3.66 -12.90 2.30
N SER A 101 2.98 -12.74 3.44
CA SER A 101 3.63 -12.76 4.76
C SER A 101 4.26 -14.12 5.10
N GLN A 102 3.70 -15.21 4.55
CA GLN A 102 4.22 -16.57 4.72
C GLN A 102 4.12 -17.35 3.41
N PRO A 103 5.02 -18.35 3.19
CA PRO A 103 4.92 -19.28 2.08
C PRO A 103 3.60 -20.05 2.09
N LYS A 104 3.16 -20.53 0.93
CA LYS A 104 2.04 -21.48 0.85
C LYS A 104 2.44 -22.79 1.52
N GLY A 105 1.59 -23.31 2.40
CA GLY A 105 1.81 -24.61 3.06
C GLY A 105 1.67 -25.82 2.14
N HIS A 106 1.30 -25.65 0.87
CA HIS A 106 1.14 -26.69 -0.14
C HIS A 106 1.54 -26.18 -1.52
N GLY A 107 2.16 -27.03 -2.35
CA GLY A 107 2.61 -26.72 -3.71
C GLY A 107 4.02 -26.12 -3.73
N ARG A 108 4.24 -25.15 -4.64
CA ARG A 108 5.48 -24.38 -4.65
C ARG A 108 5.48 -23.45 -3.46
N GLU A 109 6.30 -23.66 -2.44
CA GLU A 109 6.42 -22.88 -1.21
C GLU A 109 6.89 -21.43 -1.43
N ASN A 110 6.34 -20.77 -2.43
CA ASN A 110 6.74 -19.43 -2.83
C ASN A 110 6.01 -18.38 -1.99
N GLN A 111 6.77 -17.40 -1.49
CA GLN A 111 6.21 -16.16 -0.92
C GLN A 111 5.83 -15.15 -2.01
N ILE A 112 6.45 -15.25 -3.19
CA ILE A 112 6.20 -14.35 -4.33
C ILE A 112 5.22 -15.01 -5.28
N GLU A 113 4.13 -14.33 -5.58
CA GLU A 113 3.14 -14.73 -6.57
C GLU A 113 3.29 -13.89 -7.84
N GLY A 114 3.33 -14.56 -8.97
CA GLY A 114 3.70 -14.01 -10.26
C GLY A 114 5.07 -14.53 -10.70
N LYS A 115 5.56 -14.02 -11.83
CA LYS A 115 6.87 -14.39 -12.39
C LYS A 115 7.83 -13.21 -12.20
N LEU A 116 8.81 -13.38 -11.32
CA LEU A 116 9.88 -12.41 -11.11
C LEU A 116 11.15 -12.87 -11.85
N ILE A 117 11.73 -11.97 -12.63
CA ILE A 117 13.03 -12.21 -13.29
C ILE A 117 14.15 -11.84 -12.32
N LYS A 118 15.18 -12.67 -12.25
CA LYS A 118 16.35 -12.44 -11.39
C LYS A 118 17.05 -11.12 -11.76
N ASN A 119 17.50 -10.39 -10.77
CA ASN A 119 18.19 -9.10 -10.87
C ASN A 119 17.32 -7.94 -11.39
N SER A 120 15.98 -8.05 -11.31
CA SER A 120 15.08 -6.94 -11.60
C SER A 120 15.03 -5.94 -10.45
N ASN A 121 14.85 -4.67 -10.79
CA ASN A 121 14.56 -3.59 -9.82
C ASN A 121 13.07 -3.61 -9.49
N VAL A 122 12.74 -3.84 -8.23
CA VAL A 122 11.36 -4.00 -7.77
C VAL A 122 10.98 -2.86 -6.84
N LEU A 123 9.93 -2.11 -7.16
CA LEU A 123 9.32 -1.16 -6.23
C LEU A 123 8.25 -1.88 -5.41
N VAL A 124 8.44 -1.87 -4.09
CA VAL A 124 7.50 -2.50 -3.14
C VAL A 124 6.48 -1.48 -2.66
N ILE A 125 5.21 -1.84 -2.73
CA ILE A 125 4.06 -1.04 -2.25
C ILE A 125 3.50 -1.69 -1.00
N GLU A 126 3.33 -0.87 0.05
CA GLU A 126 2.65 -1.23 1.29
C GLU A 126 1.61 -0.15 1.62
N ASP A 127 0.42 -0.56 2.04
CA ASP A 127 -0.66 0.36 2.36
C ASP A 127 -0.57 0.95 3.78
N LEU A 128 0.04 0.22 4.70
CA LEU A 128 0.17 0.65 6.09
C LEU A 128 1.39 0.02 6.77
N ILE A 129 2.32 0.85 7.22
CA ILE A 129 3.48 0.42 8.00
C ILE A 129 3.25 0.80 9.47
N SER A 130 3.30 -0.18 10.39
CA SER A 130 3.19 0.06 11.83
C SER A 130 4.50 -0.23 12.56
N THR A 131 4.96 -1.48 12.55
CA THR A 131 6.19 -1.91 13.23
C THR A 131 7.38 -2.09 12.30
N GLY A 132 7.14 -2.17 11.01
CA GLY A 132 8.16 -2.43 10.00
C GLY A 132 8.73 -3.86 10.02
N LYS A 133 7.93 -4.82 10.53
CA LYS A 133 8.29 -6.25 10.54
C LYS A 133 7.96 -6.89 9.22
#